data_1cf2bfe7d07348dddd2ced6e820d36a0
#
_entry.id   1cf2bfe7d07348dddd2ced6e820d36a0
#
_cell.length_a   1.000
_cell.length_b   1.000
_cell.length_c   1.000
_cell.angle_alpha   90.00
_cell.angle_beta   90.00
_cell.angle_gamma   90.00
#
_symmetry.space_group_name_H-M   'P 1'
#
loop_
_entity.id
_entity.type
_entity.pdbx_description
1 polymer ?
#
loop_
_entity_poly.entity_id
_entity_poly.type
_entity_poly.pdbx_seq_one_letter_code
_entity_poly.pdbx_strand_id
1 'polypeptide(L)'
;MHGRRSDLEIVADILKLAKNRVRQTTIMYGCNLNHERVRGYLTTLEMKGLIECNRQGPRMEYVTTDTGRYFLQHLEIAVATLENGAAVIHSS
;
A
#
# COMPACT_ATOMS: atom_id res chain seq x y z
N MET A 1 0.82 -19.95 -9.11
CA MET A 1 0.35 -19.43 -9.13
C MET A 1 0.57 -18.41 -9.05
N HIS A 2 0.64 -18.21 -9.40
CA HIS A 2 0.83 -17.16 -9.52
C HIS A 2 0.00 -16.22 -9.54
N GLY A 3 -0.16 -15.39 -9.61
CA GLY A 3 -1.10 -14.38 -9.57
C GLY A 3 -1.44 -13.82 -8.21
N ARG A 4 -1.07 -14.47 -7.20
CA ARG A 4 -1.32 -14.00 -5.86
C ARG A 4 -0.20 -13.10 -5.38
N ARG A 5 -0.56 -11.88 -4.98
CA ARG A 5 0.40 -10.97 -4.39
C ARG A 5 0.40 -11.13 -2.88
N SER A 6 1.55 -10.90 -2.26
CA SER A 6 1.64 -10.91 -0.81
C SER A 6 0.97 -9.68 -0.23
N ASP A 7 0.64 -9.75 1.06
CA ASP A 7 0.09 -8.58 1.74
C ASP A 7 1.02 -7.38 1.65
N LEU A 8 2.32 -7.62 1.73
CA LEU A 8 3.28 -6.52 1.67
C LEU A 8 3.29 -5.87 0.30
N GLU A 9 3.15 -6.66 -0.76
CA GLU A 9 3.06 -6.11 -2.11
C GLU A 9 1.80 -5.27 -2.29
N ILE A 10 0.69 -5.76 -1.74
CA ILE A 10 -0.56 -5.03 -1.82
C ILE A 10 -0.47 -3.72 -1.04
N VAL A 11 0.11 -3.75 0.15
CA VAL A 11 0.30 -2.55 0.94
C VAL A 11 1.16 -1.53 0.19
N ALA A 12 2.24 -2.01 -0.44
CA ALA A 12 3.10 -1.12 -1.21
C ALA A 12 2.31 -0.46 -2.35
N ASP A 13 1.48 -1.22 -3.05
CA ASP A 13 0.68 -0.67 -4.13
C ASP A 13 -0.31 0.37 -3.61
N ILE A 14 -0.95 0.10 -2.49
CA ILE A 14 -1.90 1.05 -1.90
C ILE A 14 -1.20 2.35 -1.54
N LEU A 15 -0.07 2.26 -0.86
CA LEU A 15 0.65 3.44 -0.43
C LEU A 15 1.19 4.24 -1.62
N LYS A 16 1.57 3.57 -2.69
CA LYS A 16 2.01 4.26 -3.90
C LYS A 16 0.87 5.04 -4.54
N LEU A 17 -0.28 4.41 -4.66
CA LEU A 17 -1.44 5.07 -5.25
C LEU A 17 -1.88 6.27 -4.41
N ALA A 18 -1.84 6.13 -3.10
CA ALA A 18 -2.33 7.17 -2.22
C ALA A 18 -1.31 8.27 -1.94
N LYS A 19 -0.14 8.23 -2.57
CA LYS A 19 0.78 9.36 -2.52
C LYS A 19 0.09 10.63 -3.03
N ASN A 20 -0.71 10.49 -4.05
CA ASN A 20 -1.58 11.55 -4.51
C ASN A 20 -2.96 11.24 -3.95
N ARG A 21 -3.61 12.23 -3.40
CA ARG A 21 -4.92 12.02 -2.76
C ARG A 21 -5.87 11.30 -3.70
N VAL A 22 -6.41 10.17 -3.23
CA VAL A 22 -7.28 9.33 -4.07
C VAL A 22 -8.46 8.82 -3.26
N ARG A 23 -9.49 8.41 -3.97
CA ARG A 23 -10.66 7.80 -3.35
C ARG A 23 -10.46 6.30 -3.21
N GLN A 24 -11.27 5.70 -2.34
CA GLN A 24 -11.20 4.26 -2.10
C GLN A 24 -11.38 3.45 -3.39
N THR A 25 -12.27 3.90 -4.26
CA THR A 25 -12.51 3.17 -5.52
C THR A 25 -11.28 3.16 -6.40
N THR A 26 -10.51 4.25 -6.40
CA THR A 26 -9.27 4.30 -7.17
C THR A 26 -8.30 3.25 -6.65
N ILE A 27 -8.20 3.13 -5.33
CA ILE A 27 -7.32 2.12 -4.72
C ILE A 27 -7.83 0.72 -5.05
N MET A 28 -9.13 0.52 -4.94
CA MET A 28 -9.74 -0.78 -5.16
C MET A 28 -9.44 -1.29 -6.57
N TYR A 29 -9.66 -0.44 -7.57
CA TYR A 29 -9.42 -0.83 -8.95
C TYR A 29 -7.94 -0.92 -9.26
N GLY A 30 -7.15 0.03 -8.74
CA GLY A 30 -5.73 0.04 -9.01
C GLY A 30 -4.99 -1.15 -8.43
N CYS A 31 -5.49 -1.66 -7.31
CA CYS A 31 -4.87 -2.81 -6.65
C CYS A 31 -5.60 -4.11 -6.93
N ASN A 32 -6.65 -4.06 -7.72
CA ASN A 32 -7.45 -5.23 -8.08
C ASN A 32 -7.97 -5.97 -6.85
N LEU A 33 -8.56 -5.20 -5.93
CA LEU A 33 -9.11 -5.73 -4.69
C LEU A 33 -10.63 -5.59 -4.71
N ASN A 34 -11.32 -6.45 -3.98
CA ASN A 34 -12.73 -6.24 -3.78
C ASN A 34 -12.94 -5.22 -2.66
N HIS A 35 -14.19 -4.80 -2.49
CA HIS A 35 -14.52 -3.72 -1.57
C HIS A 35 -14.16 -4.07 -0.13
N GLU A 36 -14.41 -5.28 0.27
CA GLU A 36 -14.16 -5.71 1.63
C GLU A 36 -12.67 -5.74 1.95
N ARG A 37 -11.88 -6.25 1.00
CA ARG A 37 -10.44 -6.34 1.22
C ARG A 37 -9.78 -4.97 1.27
N VAL A 38 -10.20 -4.06 0.38
CA VAL A 38 -9.60 -2.72 0.41
C VAL A 38 -9.93 -2.01 1.71
N ARG A 39 -11.14 -2.19 2.22
CA ARG A 39 -11.51 -1.58 3.49
C ARG A 39 -10.67 -2.11 4.64
N GLY A 40 -10.40 -3.40 4.63
CA GLY A 40 -9.55 -4.01 5.66
C GLY A 40 -8.15 -3.42 5.65
N TYR A 41 -7.56 -3.31 4.48
CA TYR A 41 -6.22 -2.74 4.37
C TYR A 41 -6.21 -1.28 4.80
N LEU A 42 -7.19 -0.49 4.34
CA LEU A 42 -7.21 0.93 4.67
C LEU A 42 -7.40 1.16 6.16
N THR A 43 -8.27 0.37 6.80
CA THR A 43 -8.47 0.49 8.23
C THR A 43 -7.17 0.23 8.98
N THR A 44 -6.47 -0.83 8.61
CA THR A 44 -5.22 -1.17 9.27
C THR A 44 -4.16 -0.09 9.05
N LEU A 45 -4.02 0.37 7.81
CA LEU A 45 -3.01 1.37 7.49
C LEU A 45 -3.31 2.70 8.17
N GLU A 46 -4.58 3.05 8.26
CA GLU A 46 -4.98 4.27 8.94
C GLU A 46 -4.66 4.17 10.44
N MET A 47 -4.96 3.05 11.05
CA MET A 47 -4.68 2.84 12.46
C MET A 47 -3.20 2.93 12.77
N LYS A 48 -2.37 2.52 11.84
CA LYS A 48 -0.93 2.55 12.02
C LYS A 48 -0.29 3.88 11.62
N GLY A 49 -1.11 4.83 11.18
CA GLY A 49 -0.60 6.14 10.81
C GLY A 49 0.13 6.19 9.48
N LEU A 50 -0.06 5.19 8.64
CA LEU A 50 0.62 5.13 7.35
C LEU A 50 -0.19 5.79 6.25
N ILE A 51 -1.50 5.86 6.43
CA ILE A 51 -2.38 6.52 5.50
C ILE A 51 -3.37 7.35 6.30
N GLU A 52 -3.83 8.43 5.71
CA GLU A 52 -4.75 9.35 6.37
C GLU A 52 -5.99 9.47 5.53
N CYS A 53 -7.14 9.47 6.19
CA CYS A 53 -8.41 9.61 5.51
C CYS A 53 -8.94 11.01 5.71
N ASN A 54 -9.18 11.71 4.63
CA ASN A 54 -9.78 13.03 4.67
C ASN A 54 -11.29 12.86 4.45
N ARG A 55 -12.04 13.14 5.51
CA ARG A 55 -13.49 12.96 5.50
C ARG A 55 -14.25 14.27 5.33
N GLN A 56 -13.54 15.33 5.04
CA GLN A 56 -14.18 16.62 4.82
C GLN A 56 -14.75 16.66 3.42
N GLY A 57 -15.93 17.27 3.30
CA GLY A 57 -16.58 17.37 2.02
C GLY A 57 -17.33 16.11 1.66
N PRO A 58 -17.85 16.05 0.44
CA PRO A 58 -18.72 14.96 0.00
C PRO A 58 -17.99 13.66 -0.29
N ARG A 59 -16.67 13.69 -0.35
CA ARG A 59 -15.91 12.52 -0.75
C ARG A 59 -14.85 12.21 0.28
N MET A 60 -14.75 10.92 0.60
CA MET A 60 -13.65 10.44 1.41
C MET A 60 -12.45 10.20 0.52
N GLU A 61 -11.32 10.76 0.90
CA GLU A 61 -10.09 10.59 0.16
C GLU A 61 -8.98 10.15 1.08
N TYR A 62 -8.07 9.38 0.54
CA TYR A 62 -6.96 8.82 1.30
C TYR A 62 -5.65 9.38 0.77
N VAL A 63 -4.73 9.65 1.67
CA VAL A 63 -3.40 10.12 1.29
C VAL A 63 -2.37 9.46 2.20
N THR A 64 -1.28 9.01 1.59
CA THR A 64 -0.18 8.41 2.33
C THR A 64 0.51 9.49 3.15
N THR A 65 0.69 9.23 4.44
CA THR A 65 1.34 10.17 5.35
C THR A 65 2.85 10.18 5.13
N ASP A 66 3.54 11.12 5.76
CA ASP A 66 5.00 11.13 5.71
C ASP A 66 5.57 9.83 6.26
N THR A 67 5.00 9.36 7.38
CA THR A 67 5.38 8.07 7.93
C THR A 67 5.14 6.95 6.92
N GLY A 68 4.01 7.03 6.23
CA GLY A 68 3.68 6.05 5.20
C GLY A 68 4.65 6.07 4.04
N ARG A 69 5.09 7.26 3.63
CA ARG A 69 6.08 7.37 2.54
C ARG A 69 7.41 6.76 2.94
N TYR A 70 7.81 7.00 4.16
CA TYR A 70 9.04 6.43 4.69
C TYR A 70 8.94 4.91 4.75
N PHE A 71 7.83 4.41 5.28
CA PHE A 71 7.57 2.98 5.33
C PHE A 71 7.56 2.36 3.94
N LEU A 72 6.92 3.03 2.99
CA LEU A 72 6.84 2.54 1.62
C LEU A 72 8.24 2.40 1.00
N GLN A 73 9.10 3.37 1.24
CA GLN A 73 10.44 3.35 0.71
C GLN A 73 11.18 2.08 1.15
N HIS A 74 11.08 1.76 2.44
CA HIS A 74 11.71 0.56 2.96
C HIS A 74 11.02 -0.71 2.48
N LEU A 75 9.70 -0.65 2.35
CA LEU A 75 8.94 -1.79 1.90
C LEU A 75 9.26 -2.13 0.45
N GLU A 76 9.41 -1.12 -0.39
CA GLU A 76 9.76 -1.35 -1.79
C GLU A 76 11.12 -2.02 -1.91
N ILE A 77 12.06 -1.62 -1.07
CA ILE A 77 13.37 -2.26 -1.06
C ILE A 77 13.24 -3.72 -0.64
N ALA A 78 12.43 -3.98 0.39
CA ALA A 78 12.25 -5.35 0.87
C ALA A 78 11.57 -6.23 -0.16
N VAL A 79 10.55 -5.70 -0.83
CA VAL A 79 9.83 -6.46 -1.86
C VAL A 79 10.77 -6.76 -3.03
N ALA A 80 11.52 -5.76 -3.47
CA ALA A 80 12.47 -5.96 -4.56
C ALA A 80 13.52 -6.99 -4.18
N THR A 81 13.98 -6.97 -2.93
CA THR A 81 14.95 -7.93 -2.45
C THR A 81 14.40 -9.35 -2.53
N LEU A 82 13.15 -9.52 -2.12
CA LEU A 82 12.51 -10.84 -2.16
C LEU A 82 12.32 -11.31 -3.59
N GLU A 83 11.96 -10.40 -4.48
CA GLU A 83 11.75 -10.76 -5.88
C GLU A 83 13.06 -11.09 -6.58
N ASN A 84 14.10 -10.36 -6.26
CA ASN A 84 15.42 -10.61 -6.84
C ASN A 84 16.10 -11.81 -6.21
N GLY A 85 15.61 -12.22 -5.07
CA GLY A 85 16.01 -13.46 -4.47
C GLY A 85 17.43 -13.48 -3.99
N ALA A 86 18.13 -14.50 -4.42
CA ALA A 86 19.41 -14.86 -3.83
C ALA A 86 20.49 -13.82 -3.99
N ALA A 87 20.35 -12.91 -4.94
CA ALA A 87 21.42 -11.95 -5.20
C ALA A 87 21.77 -11.12 -3.98
N VAL A 88 20.77 -10.70 -3.25
CA VAL A 88 21.00 -9.87 -2.06
C VAL A 88 21.46 -10.71 -0.87
N ILE A 89 20.88 -11.88 -0.75
CA ILE A 89 21.22 -12.77 0.36
C ILE A 89 22.68 -13.20 0.29
N HIS A 90 23.16 -13.44 -0.92
CA HIS A 90 24.52 -13.90 -1.11
C HIS A 90 25.56 -12.84 -0.84
N SER A 91 25.18 -11.60 -0.88
CA SER A 91 26.17 -10.54 -0.66
C SER A 91 26.54 -10.37 0.80
N SER A 92 25.84 -11.04 1.67
CA SER A 92 26.14 -10.94 3.09
C SER A 92 27.26 -11.84 3.53
#